data_5a2cdcf556977729de1dd4a1c5cd5e8b
#
_entry.id   5a2cdcf556977729de1dd4a1c5cd5e8b
#
_cell.length_a   1.000
_cell.length_b   1.000
_cell.length_c   1.000
_cell.angle_alpha   90.00
_cell.angle_beta   90.00
_cell.angle_gamma   90.00
#
_symmetry.space_group_name_H-M   'P 1'
#
loop_
_entity.id
_entity.type
_entity.pdbx_description
1 polymer ?
#
loop_
_entity_poly.entity_id
_entity_poly.type
_entity_poly.pdbx_seq_one_letter_code
_entity_poly.pdbx_strand_id
1 'polypeptide(L)'
;MGGYRRWLVVLCLVGLRCGGRAQTGVNLQNQAVSLNDAGYQYYCQSRFNVAEEKFSQALKINRLIDRRVGIAANLNNLGVIAQEQGNADQAVAYFREALSINRDLEEPSALSETLNNLGLAHLARGQVAEAQKTYQEALEYAQMLPPGPLLSLSLTHLGDVARVRKDYDLALNYYHQALKVDEGRKDARGRAARWERLGRTFVDLGDFSRASAYLHDALREFRRLQDTGGIADTLKDLTLLALAQGDRQEAAFNGRLLLEIYQARGQEQEAGKLEELLQKGDHK
;
A
#
# COMPACT_ATOMS: atom_id res chain seq x y z
N MET A 1 -36.88 58.09 20.22
CA MET A 1 -35.52 57.54 20.39
C MET A 1 -35.58 56.08 20.84
N GLY A 2 -36.07 55.17 20.08
CA GLY A 2 -36.29 53.78 20.50
C GLY A 2 -36.06 52.70 19.43
N GLY A 3 -35.66 53.03 18.21
CA GLY A 3 -35.57 52.07 17.12
C GLY A 3 -34.18 51.50 16.81
N TYR A 4 -33.11 52.20 17.14
CA TYR A 4 -31.75 51.81 16.73
C TYR A 4 -31.07 50.77 17.65
N ARG A 5 -31.46 50.65 18.91
CA ARG A 5 -30.85 49.67 19.83
C ARG A 5 -31.24 48.22 19.58
N ARG A 6 -32.41 47.94 18.99
CA ARG A 6 -32.85 46.58 18.71
C ARG A 6 -32.14 45.91 17.52
N TRP A 7 -31.74 46.66 16.51
CA TRP A 7 -31.05 46.16 15.34
C TRP A 7 -29.58 45.81 15.59
N LEU A 8 -28.89 46.60 16.42
CA LEU A 8 -27.50 46.34 16.81
C LEU A 8 -27.34 45.05 17.65
N VAL A 9 -28.32 44.74 18.50
CA VAL A 9 -28.32 43.52 19.34
C VAL A 9 -28.56 42.26 18.47
N VAL A 10 -29.41 42.36 17.44
CA VAL A 10 -29.67 41.25 16.51
C VAL A 10 -28.48 40.97 15.60
N LEU A 11 -27.79 41.99 15.10
CA LEU A 11 -26.59 41.87 14.29
C LEU A 11 -25.39 41.26 15.08
N CYS A 12 -25.21 41.67 16.35
CA CYS A 12 -24.18 41.08 17.21
C CYS A 12 -24.48 39.63 17.54
N LEU A 13 -25.76 39.23 17.77
CA LEU A 13 -26.12 37.85 18.04
C LEU A 13 -25.98 36.94 16.81
N VAL A 14 -26.24 37.43 15.63
CA VAL A 14 -26.02 36.67 14.37
C VAL A 14 -24.52 36.55 14.08
N GLY A 15 -23.74 37.63 14.28
CA GLY A 15 -22.28 37.59 14.11
C GLY A 15 -21.59 36.64 15.09
N LEU A 16 -21.99 36.63 16.35
CA LEU A 16 -21.47 35.71 17.39
C LEU A 16 -21.83 34.25 17.10
N ARG A 17 -23.03 33.96 16.55
CA ARG A 17 -23.41 32.61 16.15
C ARG A 17 -22.64 32.12 14.92
N CYS A 18 -22.37 32.96 13.94
CA CYS A 18 -21.56 32.61 12.78
C CYS A 18 -20.09 32.42 13.14
N GLY A 19 -19.50 33.30 13.96
CA GLY A 19 -18.11 33.15 14.42
C GLY A 19 -17.91 31.91 15.29
N GLY A 20 -18.84 31.62 16.20
CA GLY A 20 -18.78 30.41 17.03
C GLY A 20 -18.91 29.12 16.23
N ARG A 21 -19.77 29.07 15.19
CA ARG A 21 -19.86 27.88 14.31
C ARG A 21 -18.62 27.68 13.46
N ALA A 22 -18.03 28.73 12.91
CA ALA A 22 -16.81 28.65 12.13
C ALA A 22 -15.63 28.16 12.99
N GLN A 23 -15.49 28.72 14.21
CA GLN A 23 -14.43 28.34 15.15
C GLN A 23 -14.60 26.90 15.67
N THR A 24 -15.83 26.44 15.90
CA THR A 24 -16.14 25.08 16.27
C THR A 24 -15.85 24.10 15.12
N GLY A 25 -16.16 24.48 13.88
CA GLY A 25 -15.86 23.69 12.67
C GLY A 25 -14.35 23.52 12.46
N VAL A 26 -13.56 24.58 12.62
CA VAL A 26 -12.09 24.52 12.54
C VAL A 26 -11.51 23.62 13.65
N ASN A 27 -12.04 23.70 14.88
CA ASN A 27 -11.58 22.84 15.97
C ASN A 27 -11.89 21.35 15.69
N LEU A 28 -13.08 21.02 15.20
CA LEU A 28 -13.46 19.66 14.84
C LEU A 28 -12.61 19.14 13.66
N GLN A 29 -12.33 19.98 12.68
CA GLN A 29 -11.44 19.60 11.57
C GLN A 29 -10.03 19.25 12.08
N ASN A 30 -9.44 20.08 12.95
CA ASN A 30 -8.12 19.82 13.53
C ASN A 30 -8.13 18.54 14.37
N GLN A 31 -9.20 18.28 15.11
CA GLN A 31 -9.38 17.04 15.86
C GLN A 31 -9.44 15.82 14.92
N ALA A 32 -10.17 15.89 13.80
CA ALA A 32 -10.23 14.80 12.83
C ALA A 32 -8.85 14.53 12.21
N VAL A 33 -8.08 15.57 11.88
CA VAL A 33 -6.71 15.45 11.38
C VAL A 33 -5.81 14.77 12.43
N SER A 34 -5.82 15.25 13.67
CA SER A 34 -5.02 14.66 14.75
C SER A 34 -5.35 13.19 15.00
N LEU A 35 -6.63 12.81 14.93
CA LEU A 35 -7.06 11.41 15.05
C LEU A 35 -6.58 10.57 13.87
N ASN A 36 -6.63 11.10 12.65
CA ASN A 36 -6.11 10.42 11.46
C ASN A 36 -4.59 10.19 11.59
N ASP A 37 -3.83 11.20 12.01
CA ASP A 37 -2.38 11.09 12.23
C ASP A 37 -2.04 10.06 13.31
N ALA A 38 -2.80 10.06 14.42
CA ALA A 38 -2.66 9.05 15.46
C ALA A 38 -2.98 7.64 14.90
N GLY A 39 -4.04 7.50 14.11
CA GLY A 39 -4.37 6.24 13.43
C GLY A 39 -3.22 5.73 12.58
N TYR A 40 -2.60 6.61 11.79
CA TYR A 40 -1.45 6.25 10.97
C TYR A 40 -0.23 5.83 11.81
N GLN A 41 0.05 6.52 12.92
CA GLN A 41 1.12 6.12 13.85
C GLN A 41 0.90 4.72 14.43
N TYR A 42 -0.33 4.39 14.83
CA TYR A 42 -0.67 3.05 15.30
C TYR A 42 -0.61 1.98 14.21
N TYR A 43 -1.00 2.32 12.98
CA TYR A 43 -0.82 1.46 11.81
C TYR A 43 0.65 1.08 11.60
N CYS A 44 1.55 2.07 11.61
CA CYS A 44 3.00 1.85 11.49
C CYS A 44 3.58 0.97 12.61
N GLN A 45 2.91 0.89 13.77
CA GLN A 45 3.25 0.01 14.88
C GLN A 45 2.55 -1.37 14.80
N SER A 46 1.86 -1.67 13.70
CA SER A 46 1.03 -2.87 13.51
C SER A 46 -0.07 -3.03 14.58
N ARG A 47 -0.47 -1.94 15.23
CA ARG A 47 -1.55 -1.90 16.22
C ARG A 47 -2.88 -1.61 15.54
N PHE A 48 -3.31 -2.53 14.68
CA PHE A 48 -4.43 -2.34 13.75
C PHE A 48 -5.76 -2.01 14.43
N ASN A 49 -6.10 -2.66 15.54
CA ASN A 49 -7.36 -2.37 16.27
C ASN A 49 -7.42 -0.93 16.80
N VAL A 50 -6.29 -0.39 17.28
CA VAL A 50 -6.22 1.00 17.76
C VAL A 50 -6.24 1.98 16.58
N ALA A 51 -5.55 1.67 15.49
CA ALA A 51 -5.59 2.45 14.28
C ALA A 51 -7.02 2.55 13.71
N GLU A 52 -7.76 1.42 13.66
CA GLU A 52 -9.16 1.37 13.26
C GLU A 52 -10.05 2.28 14.11
N GLU A 53 -9.90 2.23 15.44
CA GLU A 53 -10.63 3.11 16.34
C GLU A 53 -10.38 4.59 16.03
N LYS A 54 -9.11 4.98 15.80
CA LYS A 54 -8.74 6.37 15.52
C LYS A 54 -9.28 6.85 14.18
N PHE A 55 -9.14 6.04 13.12
CA PHE A 55 -9.70 6.36 11.81
C PHE A 55 -11.24 6.42 11.84
N SER A 56 -11.91 5.55 12.61
CA SER A 56 -13.36 5.58 12.79
C SER A 56 -13.83 6.82 13.53
N GLN A 57 -13.09 7.28 14.55
CA GLN A 57 -13.37 8.53 15.26
C GLN A 57 -13.20 9.73 14.32
N ALA A 58 -12.12 9.77 13.53
CA ALA A 58 -11.89 10.81 12.54
C ALA A 58 -12.99 10.83 11.47
N LEU A 59 -13.43 9.66 10.98
CA LEU A 59 -14.53 9.53 10.03
C LEU A 59 -15.84 10.10 10.56
N LYS A 60 -16.19 9.81 11.83
CA LYS A 60 -17.39 10.36 12.48
C LYS A 60 -17.36 11.88 12.51
N ILE A 61 -16.23 12.48 12.85
CA ILE A 61 -16.07 13.94 12.89
C ILE A 61 -16.15 14.51 11.46
N ASN A 62 -15.45 13.92 10.47
CA ASN A 62 -15.48 14.39 9.10
C ASN A 62 -16.90 14.31 8.50
N ARG A 63 -17.70 13.27 8.82
CA ARG A 63 -19.13 13.18 8.46
C ARG A 63 -19.96 14.28 9.14
N LEU A 64 -19.70 14.58 10.42
CA LEU A 64 -20.41 15.63 11.16
C LEU A 64 -20.21 17.02 10.55
N ILE A 65 -19.01 17.31 10.02
CA ILE A 65 -18.68 18.61 9.41
C ILE A 65 -18.77 18.60 7.89
N ASP A 66 -19.26 17.53 7.30
CA ASP A 66 -19.38 17.30 5.84
C ASP A 66 -18.06 17.54 5.08
N ARG A 67 -16.93 17.10 5.66
CA ARG A 67 -15.61 17.22 5.02
C ARG A 67 -15.35 16.03 4.12
N ARG A 68 -15.84 16.08 2.89
CA ARG A 68 -15.82 14.95 1.92
C ARG A 68 -14.42 14.36 1.70
N VAL A 69 -13.39 15.19 1.53
CA VAL A 69 -11.99 14.77 1.39
C VAL A 69 -11.54 13.93 2.60
N GLY A 70 -11.88 14.38 3.82
CA GLY A 70 -11.55 13.65 5.05
C GLY A 70 -12.33 12.34 5.21
N ILE A 71 -13.58 12.30 4.75
CA ILE A 71 -14.40 11.08 4.73
C ILE A 71 -13.75 10.04 3.83
N ALA A 72 -13.41 10.41 2.58
CA ALA A 72 -12.78 9.51 1.61
C ALA A 72 -11.43 8.98 2.12
N ALA A 73 -10.59 9.86 2.68
CA ALA A 73 -9.29 9.47 3.24
C ALA A 73 -9.43 8.47 4.41
N ASN A 74 -10.37 8.73 5.34
CA ASN A 74 -10.58 7.81 6.46
C ASN A 74 -11.18 6.47 6.02
N LEU A 75 -12.08 6.46 5.04
CA LEU A 75 -12.61 5.22 4.46
C LEU A 75 -11.50 4.42 3.77
N ASN A 76 -10.62 5.08 3.01
CA ASN A 76 -9.46 4.43 2.41
C ASN A 76 -8.56 3.78 3.49
N ASN A 77 -8.25 4.51 4.58
CA ASN A 77 -7.44 4.00 5.68
C ASN A 77 -8.13 2.82 6.40
N LEU A 78 -9.43 2.88 6.63
CA LEU A 78 -10.20 1.77 7.19
C LEU A 78 -10.22 0.55 6.27
N GLY A 79 -10.26 0.76 4.96
CA GLY A 79 -10.14 -0.29 3.97
C GLY A 79 -8.77 -0.99 4.06
N VAL A 80 -7.69 -0.23 4.21
CA VAL A 80 -6.34 -0.78 4.41
C VAL A 80 -6.28 -1.60 5.71
N ILE A 81 -6.81 -1.08 6.82
CA ILE A 81 -6.87 -1.84 8.08
C ILE A 81 -7.65 -3.14 7.93
N ALA A 82 -8.82 -3.10 7.30
CA ALA A 82 -9.63 -4.30 7.07
C ALA A 82 -8.86 -5.35 6.24
N GLN A 83 -8.07 -4.91 5.26
CA GLN A 83 -7.23 -5.79 4.46
C GLN A 83 -6.10 -6.42 5.30
N GLU A 84 -5.41 -5.67 6.15
CA GLU A 84 -4.38 -6.20 7.06
C GLU A 84 -4.95 -7.21 8.07
N GLN A 85 -6.22 -7.05 8.45
CA GLN A 85 -6.95 -8.00 9.30
C GLN A 85 -7.51 -9.21 8.54
N GLY A 86 -7.30 -9.31 7.21
CA GLY A 86 -7.82 -10.39 6.37
C GLY A 86 -9.30 -10.25 5.97
N ASN A 87 -9.93 -9.12 6.26
CA ASN A 87 -11.35 -8.85 5.99
C ASN A 87 -11.53 -8.22 4.59
N ALA A 88 -11.20 -8.98 3.53
CA ALA A 88 -11.19 -8.47 2.16
C ALA A 88 -12.56 -7.93 1.69
N ASP A 89 -13.68 -8.50 2.14
CA ASP A 89 -15.03 -8.01 1.81
C ASP A 89 -15.30 -6.62 2.39
N GLN A 90 -14.90 -6.40 3.63
CA GLN A 90 -15.03 -5.11 4.29
C GLN A 90 -14.09 -4.08 3.66
N ALA A 91 -12.87 -4.47 3.31
CA ALA A 91 -11.94 -3.62 2.58
C ALA A 91 -12.53 -3.11 1.26
N VAL A 92 -13.10 -4.01 0.45
CA VAL A 92 -13.79 -3.66 -0.81
C VAL A 92 -14.94 -2.67 -0.56
N ALA A 93 -15.73 -2.86 0.50
CA ALA A 93 -16.84 -1.95 0.81
C ALA A 93 -16.33 -0.53 1.13
N TYR A 94 -15.31 -0.42 1.98
CA TYR A 94 -14.71 0.86 2.33
C TYR A 94 -14.06 1.55 1.12
N PHE A 95 -13.29 0.82 0.30
CA PHE A 95 -12.66 1.40 -0.89
C PHE A 95 -13.68 1.86 -1.92
N ARG A 96 -14.80 1.15 -2.11
CA ARG A 96 -15.88 1.56 -3.02
C ARG A 96 -16.58 2.84 -2.55
N GLU A 97 -16.82 2.98 -1.24
CA GLU A 97 -17.40 4.20 -0.68
C GLU A 97 -16.41 5.38 -0.87
N ALA A 98 -15.13 5.18 -0.55
CA ALA A 98 -14.08 6.18 -0.78
C ALA A 98 -13.97 6.58 -2.26
N LEU A 99 -13.98 5.60 -3.16
CA LEU A 99 -13.89 5.81 -4.60
C LEU A 99 -15.07 6.64 -5.15
N SER A 100 -16.29 6.37 -4.68
CA SER A 100 -17.47 7.16 -5.05
C SER A 100 -17.29 8.64 -4.69
N ILE A 101 -16.77 8.92 -3.49
CA ILE A 101 -16.53 10.29 -3.04
C ILE A 101 -15.40 10.94 -3.84
N ASN A 102 -14.30 10.21 -4.08
CA ASN A 102 -13.15 10.72 -4.83
C ASN A 102 -13.49 11.02 -6.30
N ARG A 103 -14.42 10.25 -6.92
CA ARG A 103 -14.94 10.56 -8.26
C ARG A 103 -15.70 11.88 -8.31
N ASP A 104 -16.53 12.15 -7.31
CA ASP A 104 -17.25 13.43 -7.22
C ASP A 104 -16.32 14.62 -6.92
N LEU A 105 -15.17 14.37 -6.31
CA LEU A 105 -14.15 15.38 -6.02
C LEU A 105 -13.19 15.61 -7.20
N GLU A 106 -13.21 14.71 -8.19
CA GLU A 106 -12.33 14.75 -9.37
C GLU A 106 -10.83 14.83 -9.01
N GLU A 107 -10.40 14.10 -7.97
CA GLU A 107 -9.02 14.10 -7.47
C GLU A 107 -8.22 12.89 -8.01
N PRO A 108 -7.41 13.04 -9.08
CA PRO A 108 -6.73 11.91 -9.72
C PRO A 108 -5.80 11.14 -8.79
N SER A 109 -5.12 11.81 -7.86
CA SER A 109 -4.22 11.15 -6.91
C SER A 109 -4.98 10.23 -5.96
N ALA A 110 -6.07 10.72 -5.37
CA ALA A 110 -6.90 9.93 -4.46
C ALA A 110 -7.62 8.79 -5.20
N LEU A 111 -8.03 9.02 -6.46
CA LEU A 111 -8.63 7.98 -7.31
C LEU A 111 -7.63 6.87 -7.60
N SER A 112 -6.41 7.20 -8.06
CA SER A 112 -5.37 6.21 -8.32
C SER A 112 -5.00 5.42 -7.07
N GLU A 113 -4.82 6.09 -5.91
CA GLU A 113 -4.50 5.43 -4.65
C GLU A 113 -5.59 4.45 -4.22
N THR A 114 -6.85 4.92 -4.17
CA THR A 114 -7.99 4.09 -3.76
C THR A 114 -8.20 2.91 -4.70
N LEU A 115 -8.02 3.09 -6.01
CA LEU A 115 -8.11 2.02 -7.00
C LEU A 115 -6.99 0.99 -6.84
N ASN A 116 -5.76 1.41 -6.56
CA ASN A 116 -4.68 0.47 -6.26
C ASN A 116 -5.01 -0.39 -5.03
N ASN A 117 -5.51 0.21 -3.95
CA ASN A 117 -5.93 -0.51 -2.76
C ASN A 117 -7.12 -1.45 -3.03
N LEU A 118 -8.12 -1.01 -3.81
CA LEU A 118 -9.25 -1.84 -4.22
C LEU A 118 -8.79 -3.04 -5.07
N GLY A 119 -7.82 -2.84 -5.96
CA GLY A 119 -7.22 -3.91 -6.75
C GLY A 119 -6.55 -4.98 -5.89
N LEU A 120 -5.81 -4.58 -4.84
CA LEU A 120 -5.23 -5.50 -3.85
C LEU A 120 -6.32 -6.29 -3.11
N ALA A 121 -7.41 -5.63 -2.71
CA ALA A 121 -8.53 -6.31 -2.05
C ALA A 121 -9.23 -7.31 -2.99
N HIS A 122 -9.34 -7.01 -4.31
CA HIS A 122 -9.82 -7.97 -5.29
C HIS A 122 -8.89 -9.17 -5.45
N LEU A 123 -7.55 -8.97 -5.45
CA LEU A 123 -6.58 -10.07 -5.47
C LEU A 123 -6.70 -10.96 -4.23
N ALA A 124 -6.87 -10.37 -3.04
CA ALA A 124 -7.07 -11.12 -1.80
C ALA A 124 -8.32 -12.02 -1.85
N ARG A 125 -9.32 -11.65 -2.66
CA ARG A 125 -10.53 -12.44 -2.94
C ARG A 125 -10.37 -13.43 -4.11
N GLY A 126 -9.19 -13.52 -4.72
CA GLY A 126 -8.94 -14.34 -5.91
C GLY A 126 -9.56 -13.79 -7.20
N GLN A 127 -10.04 -12.55 -7.20
CA GLN A 127 -10.71 -11.89 -8.33
C GLN A 127 -9.66 -11.21 -9.23
N VAL A 128 -8.85 -12.01 -9.93
CA VAL A 128 -7.70 -11.51 -10.71
C VAL A 128 -8.14 -10.59 -11.87
N ALA A 129 -9.26 -10.90 -12.53
CA ALA A 129 -9.77 -10.09 -13.65
C ALA A 129 -10.25 -8.70 -13.18
N GLU A 130 -10.97 -8.65 -12.07
CA GLU A 130 -11.42 -7.41 -11.43
C GLU A 130 -10.23 -6.57 -10.95
N ALA A 131 -9.23 -7.21 -10.35
CA ALA A 131 -8.00 -6.54 -9.94
C ALA A 131 -7.28 -5.91 -11.13
N GLN A 132 -7.14 -6.65 -12.24
CA GLN A 132 -6.51 -6.13 -13.46
C GLN A 132 -7.23 -4.88 -13.97
N LYS A 133 -8.57 -4.95 -14.09
CA LYS A 133 -9.38 -3.81 -14.53
C LYS A 133 -9.21 -2.60 -13.60
N THR A 134 -9.23 -2.84 -12.30
CA THR A 134 -9.09 -1.79 -11.29
C THR A 134 -7.70 -1.13 -11.33
N TYR A 135 -6.63 -1.93 -11.50
CA TYR A 135 -5.27 -1.39 -11.65
C TYR A 135 -5.07 -0.63 -12.97
N GLN A 136 -5.76 -1.06 -14.04
CA GLN A 136 -5.73 -0.33 -15.30
C GLN A 136 -6.35 1.07 -15.14
N GLU A 137 -7.51 1.16 -14.47
CA GLU A 137 -8.14 2.44 -14.14
C GLU A 137 -7.23 3.28 -13.21
N ALA A 138 -6.57 2.66 -12.23
CA ALA A 138 -5.59 3.34 -11.37
C ALA A 138 -4.42 3.93 -12.17
N LEU A 139 -3.92 3.20 -13.16
CA LEU A 139 -2.86 3.64 -14.05
C LEU A 139 -3.28 4.86 -14.89
N GLU A 140 -4.50 4.86 -15.41
CA GLU A 140 -5.05 5.99 -16.18
C GLU A 140 -5.04 7.28 -15.36
N TYR A 141 -5.51 7.24 -14.11
CA TYR A 141 -5.44 8.40 -13.22
C TYR A 141 -4.01 8.76 -12.82
N ALA A 142 -3.13 7.78 -12.59
CA ALA A 142 -1.74 8.05 -12.27
C ALA A 142 -0.99 8.73 -13.43
N GLN A 143 -1.35 8.44 -14.68
CA GLN A 143 -0.79 9.07 -15.87
C GLN A 143 -1.22 10.55 -16.07
N MET A 144 -2.30 10.97 -15.43
CA MET A 144 -2.71 12.39 -15.41
C MET A 144 -1.82 13.24 -14.49
N LEU A 145 -1.03 12.61 -13.65
CA LEU A 145 -0.12 13.24 -12.69
C LEU A 145 1.32 13.26 -13.24
N PRO A 146 2.19 14.14 -12.74
CA PRO A 146 3.61 14.03 -13.00
C PRO A 146 4.13 12.64 -12.59
N PRO A 147 5.12 12.08 -13.30
CA PRO A 147 5.65 10.75 -12.97
C PRO A 147 6.03 10.62 -11.50
N GLY A 148 5.33 9.77 -10.77
CA GLY A 148 5.36 9.71 -9.32
C GLY A 148 5.18 8.29 -8.76
N PRO A 149 5.08 8.17 -7.42
CA PRO A 149 4.92 6.87 -6.74
C PRO A 149 3.71 6.08 -7.23
N LEU A 150 2.57 6.78 -7.47
CA LEU A 150 1.33 6.13 -7.91
C LEU A 150 1.47 5.50 -9.30
N LEU A 151 2.20 6.16 -10.22
CA LEU A 151 2.48 5.60 -11.54
C LEU A 151 3.31 4.33 -11.43
N SER A 152 4.42 4.36 -10.68
CA SER A 152 5.26 3.19 -10.44
C SER A 152 4.50 2.07 -9.74
N LEU A 153 3.64 2.39 -8.77
CA LEU A 153 2.81 1.43 -8.03
C LEU A 153 1.80 0.73 -8.94
N SER A 154 1.02 1.49 -9.73
CA SER A 154 0.01 0.94 -10.65
C SER A 154 0.64 0.03 -11.71
N LEU A 155 1.78 0.45 -12.29
CA LEU A 155 2.56 -0.37 -13.22
C LEU A 155 3.03 -1.68 -12.56
N THR A 156 3.48 -1.60 -11.30
CA THR A 156 3.92 -2.80 -10.56
C THR A 156 2.79 -3.78 -10.34
N HIS A 157 1.64 -3.30 -9.89
CA HIS A 157 0.49 -4.17 -9.66
C HIS A 157 -0.01 -4.84 -10.96
N LEU A 158 0.02 -4.12 -12.09
CA LEU A 158 -0.28 -4.72 -13.39
C LEU A 158 0.77 -5.77 -13.78
N GLY A 159 2.04 -5.53 -13.48
CA GLY A 159 3.10 -6.52 -13.62
C GLY A 159 2.88 -7.76 -12.75
N ASP A 160 2.50 -7.57 -11.48
CA ASP A 160 2.18 -8.68 -10.57
C ASP A 160 0.99 -9.52 -11.11
N VAL A 161 -0.07 -8.88 -11.62
CA VAL A 161 -1.20 -9.58 -12.25
C VAL A 161 -0.78 -10.34 -13.50
N ALA A 162 0.02 -9.72 -14.37
CA ALA A 162 0.54 -10.38 -15.59
C ALA A 162 1.39 -11.61 -15.22
N ARG A 163 2.26 -11.50 -14.20
CA ARG A 163 3.07 -12.63 -13.70
C ARG A 163 2.20 -13.77 -13.15
N VAL A 164 1.14 -13.46 -12.37
CA VAL A 164 0.17 -14.46 -11.88
C VAL A 164 -0.52 -15.17 -13.03
N ARG A 165 -0.80 -14.47 -14.14
CA ARG A 165 -1.37 -15.03 -15.36
C ARG A 165 -0.34 -15.73 -16.24
N LYS A 166 0.93 -15.75 -15.81
CA LYS A 166 2.08 -16.31 -16.53
C LYS A 166 2.38 -15.59 -17.87
N ASP A 167 1.91 -14.35 -18.01
CA ASP A 167 2.29 -13.47 -19.12
C ASP A 167 3.57 -12.72 -18.70
N TYR A 168 4.68 -13.44 -18.73
CA TYR A 168 5.95 -12.94 -18.19
C TYR A 168 6.54 -11.80 -19.01
N ASP A 169 6.34 -11.78 -20.33
CA ASP A 169 6.81 -10.69 -21.18
C ASP A 169 6.10 -9.38 -20.82
N LEU A 170 4.79 -9.45 -20.62
CA LEU A 170 4.00 -8.30 -20.19
C LEU A 170 4.39 -7.86 -18.76
N ALA A 171 4.63 -8.81 -17.85
CA ALA A 171 5.09 -8.52 -16.51
C ALA A 171 6.43 -7.77 -16.51
N LEU A 172 7.42 -8.28 -17.26
CA LEU A 172 8.72 -7.63 -17.41
C LEU A 172 8.59 -6.21 -17.99
N ASN A 173 7.72 -6.03 -18.98
CA ASN A 173 7.47 -4.72 -19.57
C ASN A 173 6.95 -3.71 -18.52
N TYR A 174 5.95 -4.10 -17.74
CA TYR A 174 5.42 -3.23 -16.68
C TYR A 174 6.45 -2.92 -15.60
N TYR A 175 7.25 -3.91 -15.15
CA TYR A 175 8.27 -3.68 -14.14
C TYR A 175 9.40 -2.77 -14.65
N HIS A 176 9.82 -2.90 -15.92
CA HIS A 176 10.79 -1.98 -16.52
C HIS A 176 10.26 -0.54 -16.64
N GLN A 177 8.97 -0.37 -16.97
CA GLN A 177 8.36 0.96 -16.95
C GLN A 177 8.35 1.55 -15.53
N ALA A 178 7.96 0.76 -14.51
CA ALA A 178 7.98 1.17 -13.11
C ALA A 178 9.41 1.52 -12.65
N LEU A 179 10.40 0.70 -13.01
CA LEU A 179 11.83 0.94 -12.72
C LEU A 179 12.30 2.29 -13.28
N LYS A 180 11.95 2.58 -14.54
CA LYS A 180 12.29 3.86 -15.16
C LYS A 180 11.71 5.07 -14.42
N VAL A 181 10.48 4.95 -13.90
CA VAL A 181 9.85 5.99 -13.05
C VAL A 181 10.65 6.17 -11.76
N ASP A 182 10.99 5.07 -11.07
CA ASP A 182 11.70 5.12 -9.79
C ASP A 182 13.14 5.64 -9.98
N GLU A 183 13.82 5.30 -11.07
CA GLU A 183 15.13 5.84 -11.44
C GLU A 183 15.08 7.36 -11.68
N GLY A 184 14.10 7.83 -12.43
CA GLY A 184 13.90 9.27 -12.69
C GLY A 184 13.66 10.06 -11.41
N ARG A 185 13.05 9.46 -10.40
CA ARG A 185 12.80 10.03 -9.07
C ARG A 185 13.97 9.83 -8.09
N LYS A 186 15.00 9.08 -8.47
CA LYS A 186 16.09 8.65 -7.59
C LYS A 186 15.58 7.87 -6.37
N ASP A 187 14.49 7.15 -6.52
CA ASP A 187 13.90 6.32 -5.48
C ASP A 187 14.66 4.98 -5.40
N ALA A 188 15.65 4.96 -4.53
CA ALA A 188 16.51 3.79 -4.36
C ALA A 188 15.74 2.56 -3.84
N ARG A 189 14.75 2.76 -2.96
CA ARG A 189 13.91 1.68 -2.43
C ARG A 189 12.98 1.13 -3.52
N GLY A 190 12.32 2.03 -4.27
CA GLY A 190 11.47 1.64 -5.40
C GLY A 190 12.27 0.86 -6.43
N ARG A 191 13.46 1.34 -6.81
CA ARG A 191 14.36 0.65 -7.73
C ARG A 191 14.70 -0.77 -7.27
N ALA A 192 15.09 -0.94 -6.00
CA ALA A 192 15.41 -2.26 -5.45
C ALA A 192 14.20 -3.20 -5.48
N ALA A 193 13.02 -2.69 -5.17
CA ALA A 193 11.77 -3.46 -5.26
C ALA A 193 11.43 -3.88 -6.70
N ARG A 194 11.75 -3.05 -7.74
CA ARG A 194 11.59 -3.45 -9.14
C ARG A 194 12.59 -4.54 -9.54
N TRP A 195 13.85 -4.42 -9.10
CA TRP A 195 14.84 -5.47 -9.34
C TRP A 195 14.40 -6.82 -8.74
N GLU A 196 13.86 -6.82 -7.53
CA GLU A 196 13.32 -8.03 -6.90
C GLU A 196 12.18 -8.63 -7.75
N ARG A 197 11.22 -7.83 -8.23
CA ARG A 197 10.14 -8.30 -9.10
C ARG A 197 10.64 -8.86 -10.44
N LEU A 198 11.61 -8.19 -11.06
CA LEU A 198 12.26 -8.67 -12.27
C LEU A 198 12.98 -9.99 -12.02
N GLY A 199 13.77 -10.08 -10.95
CA GLY A 199 14.48 -11.30 -10.57
C GLY A 199 13.53 -12.47 -10.37
N ARG A 200 12.45 -12.29 -9.60
CA ARG A 200 11.41 -13.29 -9.40
C ARG A 200 10.75 -13.74 -10.72
N THR A 201 10.51 -12.82 -11.64
CA THR A 201 9.93 -13.15 -12.94
C THR A 201 10.90 -13.97 -13.78
N PHE A 202 12.21 -13.69 -13.72
CA PHE A 202 13.23 -14.51 -14.38
C PHE A 202 13.39 -15.90 -13.73
N VAL A 203 13.14 -16.05 -12.42
CA VAL A 203 13.03 -17.39 -11.80
C VAL A 203 11.88 -18.17 -12.44
N ASP A 204 10.69 -17.54 -12.57
CA ASP A 204 9.51 -18.17 -13.19
C ASP A 204 9.76 -18.56 -14.67
N LEU A 205 10.60 -17.79 -15.38
CA LEU A 205 11.02 -18.08 -16.76
C LEU A 205 12.14 -19.14 -16.87
N GLY A 206 12.77 -19.51 -15.77
CA GLY A 206 13.94 -20.40 -15.76
C GLY A 206 15.26 -19.75 -16.21
N ASP A 207 15.29 -18.43 -16.36
CA ASP A 207 16.52 -17.68 -16.62
C ASP A 207 17.21 -17.33 -15.31
N PHE A 208 17.85 -18.34 -14.75
CA PHE A 208 18.48 -18.24 -13.45
C PHE A 208 19.66 -17.25 -13.40
N SER A 209 20.32 -17.02 -14.54
CA SER A 209 21.44 -16.06 -14.62
C SER A 209 20.93 -14.63 -14.41
N ARG A 210 19.91 -14.20 -15.16
CA ARG A 210 19.31 -12.86 -14.97
C ARG A 210 18.61 -12.74 -13.63
N ALA A 211 17.94 -13.80 -13.16
CA ALA A 211 17.31 -13.83 -11.84
C ALA A 211 18.32 -13.53 -10.73
N SER A 212 19.46 -14.24 -10.72
CA SER A 212 20.53 -14.05 -9.74
C SER A 212 21.07 -12.62 -9.75
N ALA A 213 21.36 -12.07 -10.93
CA ALA A 213 21.86 -10.70 -11.04
C ALA A 213 20.90 -9.67 -10.41
N TYR A 214 19.62 -9.70 -10.80
CA TYR A 214 18.63 -8.77 -10.29
C TYR A 214 18.38 -8.92 -8.78
N LEU A 215 18.29 -10.16 -8.28
CA LEU A 215 18.04 -10.40 -6.85
C LEU A 215 19.24 -9.98 -5.99
N HIS A 216 20.48 -10.20 -6.45
CA HIS A 216 21.65 -9.73 -5.71
C HIS A 216 21.78 -8.20 -5.72
N ASP A 217 21.43 -7.53 -6.82
CA ASP A 217 21.37 -6.07 -6.87
C ASP A 217 20.30 -5.52 -5.92
N ALA A 218 19.11 -6.13 -5.87
CA ALA A 218 18.06 -5.77 -4.93
C ALA A 218 18.51 -5.97 -3.47
N LEU A 219 19.09 -7.13 -3.14
CA LEU A 219 19.58 -7.42 -1.79
C LEU A 219 20.65 -6.43 -1.33
N ARG A 220 21.60 -6.09 -2.20
CA ARG A 220 22.65 -5.12 -1.91
C ARG A 220 22.06 -3.75 -1.58
N GLU A 221 21.07 -3.30 -2.36
CA GLU A 221 20.45 -2.00 -2.17
C GLU A 221 19.57 -1.97 -0.92
N PHE A 222 18.77 -3.02 -0.66
CA PHE A 222 17.98 -3.10 0.56
C PHE A 222 18.85 -3.18 1.82
N ARG A 223 20.01 -3.85 1.77
CA ARG A 223 20.99 -3.83 2.87
C ARG A 223 21.53 -2.43 3.10
N ARG A 224 21.89 -1.70 2.03
CA ARG A 224 22.37 -0.31 2.10
C ARG A 224 21.32 0.61 2.73
N LEU A 225 20.04 0.37 2.45
CA LEU A 225 18.90 1.12 2.98
C LEU A 225 18.46 0.65 4.37
N GLN A 226 19.03 -0.42 4.90
CA GLN A 226 18.61 -1.10 6.12
C GLN A 226 17.12 -1.49 6.09
N ASP A 227 16.59 -1.77 4.90
CA ASP A 227 15.21 -2.23 4.71
C ASP A 227 15.11 -3.72 4.98
N THR A 228 14.85 -4.07 6.23
CA THR A 228 14.75 -5.47 6.65
C THR A 228 13.61 -6.22 5.95
N GLY A 229 12.53 -5.51 5.49
CA GLY A 229 11.44 -6.08 4.71
C GLY A 229 11.93 -6.54 3.35
N GLY A 230 12.52 -5.62 2.59
CA GLY A 230 13.08 -5.93 1.28
C GLY A 230 14.20 -6.98 1.35
N ILE A 231 15.02 -6.97 2.42
CA ILE A 231 16.02 -8.01 2.66
C ILE A 231 15.36 -9.40 2.80
N ALA A 232 14.30 -9.51 3.63
CA ALA A 232 13.62 -10.78 3.85
C ALA A 232 12.97 -11.32 2.57
N ASP A 233 12.24 -10.47 1.83
CA ASP A 233 11.58 -10.84 0.58
C ASP A 233 12.61 -11.31 -0.46
N THR A 234 13.72 -10.57 -0.62
CA THR A 234 14.77 -10.93 -1.57
C THR A 234 15.52 -12.21 -1.16
N LEU A 235 15.79 -12.43 0.14
CA LEU A 235 16.40 -13.68 0.63
C LEU A 235 15.49 -14.88 0.36
N LYS A 236 14.16 -14.71 0.49
CA LYS A 236 13.19 -15.73 0.13
C LYS A 236 13.30 -16.10 -1.35
N ASP A 237 13.35 -15.10 -2.24
CA ASP A 237 13.47 -15.33 -3.67
C ASP A 237 14.81 -15.97 -4.06
N LEU A 238 15.92 -15.55 -3.42
CA LEU A 238 17.24 -16.19 -3.59
C LEU A 238 17.23 -17.65 -3.09
N THR A 239 16.54 -17.94 -1.99
CA THR A 239 16.38 -19.32 -1.52
C THR A 239 15.62 -20.16 -2.55
N LEU A 240 14.52 -19.63 -3.10
CA LEU A 240 13.75 -20.32 -4.14
C LEU A 240 14.57 -20.53 -5.42
N LEU A 241 15.35 -19.52 -5.83
CA LEU A 241 16.27 -19.61 -6.97
C LEU A 241 17.30 -20.73 -6.77
N ALA A 242 17.96 -20.75 -5.62
CA ALA A 242 18.97 -21.77 -5.30
C ALA A 242 18.36 -23.19 -5.30
N LEU A 243 17.16 -23.35 -4.72
CA LEU A 243 16.43 -24.63 -4.78
C LEU A 243 16.08 -25.04 -6.21
N ALA A 244 15.69 -24.09 -7.07
CA ALA A 244 15.39 -24.37 -8.48
C ALA A 244 16.64 -24.79 -9.27
N GLN A 245 17.81 -24.29 -8.89
CA GLN A 245 19.11 -24.68 -9.45
C GLN A 245 19.69 -25.95 -8.86
N GLY A 246 19.11 -26.47 -7.77
CA GLY A 246 19.66 -27.61 -7.01
C GLY A 246 20.84 -27.25 -6.12
N ASP A 247 21.13 -25.96 -5.92
CA ASP A 247 22.18 -25.48 -5.03
C ASP A 247 21.68 -25.44 -3.57
N ARG A 248 21.80 -26.58 -2.92
CA ARG A 248 21.37 -26.76 -1.53
C ARG A 248 22.19 -25.94 -0.53
N GLN A 249 23.46 -25.67 -0.84
CA GLN A 249 24.33 -24.91 0.07
C GLN A 249 23.89 -23.43 0.07
N GLU A 250 23.66 -22.87 -1.09
CA GLU A 250 23.17 -21.50 -1.20
C GLU A 250 21.75 -21.36 -0.66
N ALA A 251 20.86 -22.33 -0.92
CA ALA A 251 19.52 -22.34 -0.37
C ALA A 251 19.53 -22.38 1.18
N ALA A 252 20.35 -23.24 1.78
CA ALA A 252 20.49 -23.31 3.23
C ALA A 252 21.13 -22.04 3.83
N PHE A 253 22.08 -21.41 3.13
CA PHE A 253 22.68 -20.16 3.57
C PHE A 253 21.67 -19.00 3.59
N ASN A 254 20.98 -18.77 2.47
CA ASN A 254 19.98 -17.69 2.35
C ASN A 254 18.78 -17.95 3.27
N GLY A 255 18.34 -19.22 3.36
CA GLY A 255 17.24 -19.63 4.24
C GLY A 255 17.55 -19.42 5.71
N ARG A 256 18.79 -19.66 6.16
CA ARG A 256 19.19 -19.40 7.54
C ARG A 256 19.12 -17.92 7.90
N LEU A 257 19.64 -17.04 7.03
CA LEU A 257 19.54 -15.60 7.23
C LEU A 257 18.08 -15.13 7.28
N LEU A 258 17.23 -15.70 6.45
CA LEU A 258 15.79 -15.41 6.44
C LEU A 258 15.11 -15.89 7.73
N LEU A 259 15.45 -17.08 8.23
CA LEU A 259 14.94 -17.59 9.51
C LEU A 259 15.29 -16.67 10.68
N GLU A 260 16.52 -16.16 10.74
CA GLU A 260 16.93 -15.19 11.78
C GLU A 260 16.04 -13.93 11.75
N ILE A 261 15.70 -13.43 10.54
CA ILE A 261 14.80 -12.27 10.40
C ILE A 261 13.39 -12.62 10.88
N TYR A 262 12.84 -13.78 10.49
CA TYR A 262 11.49 -14.20 10.91
C TYR A 262 11.41 -14.39 12.42
N GLN A 263 12.41 -15.01 13.04
CA GLN A 263 12.50 -15.19 14.49
C GLN A 263 12.57 -13.83 15.23
N ALA A 264 13.43 -12.91 14.75
CA ALA A 264 13.54 -11.57 15.33
C ALA A 264 12.24 -10.76 15.25
N ARG A 265 11.36 -11.09 14.30
CA ARG A 265 10.04 -10.46 14.10
C ARG A 265 8.89 -11.21 14.76
N GLY A 266 9.12 -12.37 15.37
CA GLY A 266 8.08 -13.22 15.93
C GLY A 266 7.18 -13.86 14.87
N GLN A 267 7.66 -14.01 13.64
CA GLN A 267 6.93 -14.61 12.49
C GLN A 267 7.10 -16.12 12.48
N GLU A 268 6.59 -16.80 13.52
CA GLU A 268 6.80 -18.24 13.72
C GLU A 268 6.20 -19.10 12.60
N GLN A 269 5.06 -18.69 12.04
CA GLN A 269 4.40 -19.43 10.97
C GLN A 269 5.22 -19.40 9.67
N GLU A 270 5.77 -18.25 9.31
CA GLU A 270 6.65 -18.07 8.15
C GLU A 270 7.96 -18.85 8.32
N ALA A 271 8.52 -18.81 9.51
CA ALA A 271 9.72 -19.59 9.86
C ALA A 271 9.47 -21.09 9.67
N GLY A 272 8.37 -21.63 10.22
CA GLY A 272 8.03 -23.05 10.07
C GLY A 272 7.83 -23.48 8.61
N LYS A 273 7.16 -22.65 7.79
CA LYS A 273 7.01 -22.94 6.35
C LYS A 273 8.34 -22.96 5.61
N LEU A 274 9.27 -22.07 5.98
CA LEU A 274 10.59 -22.03 5.38
C LEU A 274 11.43 -23.26 5.77
N GLU A 275 11.39 -23.69 7.03
CA GLU A 275 12.05 -24.91 7.49
C GLU A 275 11.55 -26.16 6.74
N GLU A 276 10.22 -26.30 6.59
CA GLU A 276 9.65 -27.38 5.78
C GLU A 276 10.11 -27.33 4.32
N LEU A 277 10.22 -26.14 3.73
CA LEU A 277 10.67 -25.96 2.35
C LEU A 277 12.12 -26.44 2.18
N LEU A 278 13.00 -26.05 3.10
CA LEU A 278 14.41 -26.45 3.10
C LEU A 278 14.58 -27.96 3.29
N GLN A 279 13.82 -28.58 4.22
CA GLN A 279 13.85 -30.03 4.45
C GLN A 279 13.36 -30.83 3.22
N LYS A 280 12.31 -30.38 2.53
CA LYS A 280 11.82 -31.03 1.31
C LYS A 280 12.85 -30.98 0.16
N GLY A 281 13.71 -29.97 0.16
CA GLY A 281 14.84 -29.89 -0.76
C GLY A 281 15.92 -30.96 -0.50
N ASP A 282 16.00 -31.50 0.72
CA ASP A 282 16.99 -32.53 1.10
C ASP A 282 16.61 -33.94 0.64
N HIS A 283 15.37 -34.19 0.25
CA HIS A 283 14.87 -35.52 -0.14
C HIS A 283 14.70 -35.72 -1.66
N LYS A 284 15.10 -34.78 -2.50
CA LYS A 284 15.17 -34.93 -3.96
C LYS A 284 16.60 -34.84 -4.45
#